data_889c05203267258bbe53bebc7884e0e9
#
_entry.id   889c05203267258bbe53bebc7884e0e9
#
_cell.length_a   1.000
_cell.length_b   1.000
_cell.length_c   1.000
_cell.angle_alpha   90.00
_cell.angle_beta   90.00
_cell.angle_gamma   90.00
#
_symmetry.space_group_name_H-M   'P 1'
#
loop_
_entity.id
_entity.type
_entity.pdbx_description
1 polymer ?
#
loop_
_entity_poly.entity_id
_entity_poly.type
_entity_poly.pdbx_seq_one_letter_code
_entity_poly.pdbx_strand_id
1 'polypeptide(L)'
;MNTATFRLYHHNCGDHEVVEKFGIFGALTKKETMSKDTSVSREELVKLLNEDLSREYQAIIAYVIYSQTIKGAAFNHIAAELELHAGEELSHALLIAKQIDYLNGTPTTTPKEVKMSDKAEDMLRFDLENERETIRNYRQRIKQADALSEFALGEVLRKIIAQEQDHLLDLANALGIDAPKIED
;
A
#
# COMPACT_ATOMS: atom_id res chain seq x y z
N MET A 1 25.49 -29.63 -50.60
CA MET A 1 26.65 -29.30 -51.50
C MET A 1 26.87 -27.81 -51.37
N ASN A 2 27.80 -27.39 -50.64
CA ASN A 2 28.87 -26.45 -50.92
C ASN A 2 29.65 -26.15 -49.65
N THR A 3 30.79 -26.68 -49.60
CA THR A 3 31.93 -26.45 -48.72
C THR A 3 32.70 -25.21 -49.15
N ALA A 4 33.15 -24.38 -48.24
CA ALA A 4 34.30 -23.50 -48.40
C ALA A 4 34.77 -23.08 -47.00
N THR A 5 35.73 -23.70 -46.46
CA THR A 5 37.18 -23.59 -46.54
C THR A 5 37.75 -22.43 -45.71
N PHE A 6 38.39 -22.86 -44.66
CA PHE A 6 39.32 -22.12 -43.78
C PHE A 6 40.43 -21.40 -44.52
N ARG A 7 40.84 -20.23 -44.03
CA ARG A 7 42.18 -19.72 -44.27
C ARG A 7 42.77 -19.06 -43.02
N LEU A 8 43.73 -19.77 -42.43
CA LEU A 8 44.66 -19.26 -41.42
C LEU A 8 45.69 -18.34 -42.08
N TYR A 9 45.97 -17.23 -41.46
CA TYR A 9 47.24 -16.49 -41.64
C TYR A 9 47.92 -16.30 -40.32
N HIS A 10 49.03 -17.00 -40.12
CA HIS A 10 50.08 -16.65 -39.16
C HIS A 10 50.91 -15.52 -39.73
N HIS A 11 51.19 -14.47 -38.96
CA HIS A 11 52.44 -13.77 -39.00
C HIS A 11 52.85 -13.33 -37.62
N ASN A 12 54.11 -13.58 -37.36
CA ASN A 12 54.85 -13.44 -36.09
C ASN A 12 55.64 -12.12 -36.10
N CYS A 13 56.04 -11.69 -34.91
CA CYS A 13 57.15 -10.79 -34.54
C CYS A 13 56.84 -9.36 -34.17
N GLY A 14 57.32 -9.02 -32.97
CA GLY A 14 57.79 -7.71 -32.60
C GLY A 14 57.44 -7.27 -31.16
N ASP A 15 58.40 -7.55 -30.25
CA ASP A 15 58.39 -7.03 -28.86
C ASP A 15 58.37 -5.50 -28.82
N HIS A 16 57.44 -4.92 -28.07
CA HIS A 16 57.65 -3.66 -27.34
C HIS A 16 56.72 -3.61 -26.15
N GLU A 17 57.36 -3.64 -24.99
CA GLU A 17 56.78 -3.42 -23.69
C GLU A 17 56.31 -1.96 -23.58
N VAL A 18 54.96 -1.76 -23.50
CA VAL A 18 54.38 -0.51 -23.07
C VAL A 18 53.52 -0.82 -21.85
N VAL A 19 54.06 -0.43 -20.68
CA VAL A 19 53.32 -0.49 -19.42
C VAL A 19 52.30 0.65 -19.44
N GLU A 20 51.07 0.39 -19.85
CA GLU A 20 49.96 1.27 -19.58
C GLU A 20 49.19 0.80 -18.35
N LYS A 21 49.24 1.64 -17.31
CA LYS A 21 48.41 1.53 -16.13
C LYS A 21 46.94 1.75 -16.52
N PHE A 22 46.21 0.68 -16.77
CA PHE A 22 44.75 0.74 -16.80
C PHE A 22 44.24 0.70 -15.37
N GLY A 23 43.76 1.87 -14.91
CA GLY A 23 42.96 1.99 -13.70
C GLY A 23 41.76 1.08 -13.75
N ILE A 24 41.62 0.21 -12.75
CA ILE A 24 40.48 -0.64 -12.52
C ILE A 24 39.30 0.27 -12.14
N PHE A 25 38.48 0.65 -13.11
CA PHE A 25 37.15 1.16 -12.84
C PHE A 25 36.35 0.00 -12.28
N GLY A 26 36.32 -0.07 -10.95
CA GLY A 26 35.39 -0.94 -10.24
C GLY A 26 33.97 -0.58 -10.67
N ALA A 27 33.33 -1.46 -11.41
CA ALA A 27 31.88 -1.44 -11.57
C ALA A 27 31.28 -1.65 -10.17
N LEU A 28 31.01 -0.55 -9.49
CA LEU A 28 30.11 -0.53 -8.35
C LEU A 28 28.73 -0.92 -8.88
N THR A 29 28.43 -2.22 -8.81
CA THR A 29 27.05 -2.69 -8.87
C THR A 29 26.32 -1.95 -7.76
N LYS A 30 25.49 -0.99 -8.17
CA LYS A 30 24.53 -0.32 -7.32
C LYS A 30 23.57 -1.41 -6.85
N LYS A 31 23.90 -2.05 -5.72
CA LYS A 31 22.99 -2.90 -5.00
C LYS A 31 21.89 -1.93 -4.56
N GLU A 32 20.78 -1.94 -5.29
CA GLU A 32 19.59 -1.22 -4.87
C GLU A 32 19.31 -1.66 -3.44
N THR A 33 19.51 -0.75 -2.51
CA THR A 33 19.07 -0.92 -1.14
C THR A 33 17.53 -0.94 -1.20
N MET A 34 16.95 -2.13 -1.32
CA MET A 34 15.56 -2.32 -0.95
C MET A 34 15.40 -1.73 0.45
N SER A 35 14.50 -0.77 0.57
CA SER A 35 14.23 -0.07 1.81
C SER A 35 13.97 -1.11 2.91
N LYS A 36 14.53 -0.87 4.08
CA LYS A 36 14.47 -1.75 5.26
C LYS A 36 13.04 -2.10 5.70
N ASP A 37 12.05 -1.38 5.18
CA ASP A 37 10.61 -1.42 5.53
C ASP A 37 9.82 -2.52 4.82
N THR A 38 10.37 -3.17 3.80
CA THR A 38 9.66 -4.22 3.04
C THR A 38 10.01 -5.64 3.49
N SER A 39 11.05 -5.83 4.30
CA SER A 39 11.49 -7.14 4.78
C SER A 39 10.81 -7.49 6.10
N VAL A 40 9.68 -8.13 6.05
CA VAL A 40 8.95 -8.66 7.22
C VAL A 40 8.85 -10.18 7.14
N SER A 41 8.64 -10.86 8.28
CA SER A 41 8.25 -12.27 8.30
C SER A 41 6.73 -12.40 8.05
N ARG A 42 6.26 -13.64 7.78
CA ARG A 42 4.81 -13.91 7.70
C ARG A 42 4.09 -13.60 9.01
N GLU A 43 4.69 -13.92 10.14
CA GLU A 43 4.15 -13.64 11.46
C GLU A 43 4.05 -12.14 11.73
N GLU A 44 5.02 -11.37 11.27
CA GLU A 44 4.97 -9.92 11.37
C GLU A 44 3.92 -9.34 10.43
N LEU A 45 3.80 -9.85 9.20
CA LEU A 45 2.75 -9.44 8.26
C LEU A 45 1.36 -9.68 8.85
N VAL A 46 1.13 -10.82 9.51
CA VAL A 46 -0.14 -11.12 10.22
C VAL A 46 -0.45 -10.09 11.30
N LYS A 47 0.55 -9.67 12.10
CA LYS A 47 0.35 -8.61 13.11
C LYS A 47 -0.05 -7.29 12.46
N LEU A 48 0.64 -6.92 11.39
CA LEU A 48 0.37 -5.69 10.65
C LEU A 48 -1.02 -5.71 9.98
N LEU A 49 -1.44 -6.85 9.43
CA LEU A 49 -2.80 -7.01 8.89
C LEU A 49 -3.88 -6.92 10.00
N ASN A 50 -3.57 -7.36 11.22
CA ASN A 50 -4.46 -7.18 12.35
C ASN A 50 -4.58 -5.71 12.79
N GLU A 51 -3.52 -4.92 12.67
CA GLU A 51 -3.58 -3.47 12.86
C GLU A 51 -4.46 -2.80 11.79
N ASP A 52 -4.32 -3.25 10.53
CA ASP A 52 -5.16 -2.77 9.43
C ASP A 52 -6.63 -3.19 9.66
N LEU A 53 -6.91 -4.44 10.03
CA LEU A 53 -8.26 -4.91 10.36
C LEU A 53 -8.91 -4.11 11.51
N SER A 54 -8.13 -3.72 12.52
CA SER A 54 -8.60 -2.84 13.59
C SER A 54 -9.03 -1.46 13.08
N ARG A 55 -8.43 -0.97 11.98
CA ARG A 55 -8.80 0.29 11.31
C ARG A 55 -10.08 0.14 10.51
N GLU A 56 -10.26 -0.96 9.78
CA GLU A 56 -11.52 -1.24 9.09
C GLU A 56 -12.70 -1.24 10.08
N TYR A 57 -12.53 -1.89 11.24
CA TYR A 57 -13.55 -1.86 12.29
C TYR A 57 -13.78 -0.45 12.84
N GLN A 58 -12.73 0.36 12.98
CA GLN A 58 -12.85 1.77 13.36
C GLN A 58 -13.67 2.53 12.32
N ALA A 59 -13.35 2.39 11.04
CA ALA A 59 -14.02 3.07 9.94
C ALA A 59 -15.49 2.67 9.84
N ILE A 60 -15.83 1.38 9.95
CA ILE A 60 -17.23 0.91 10.02
C ILE A 60 -17.99 1.66 11.12
N ILE A 61 -17.44 1.70 12.34
CA ILE A 61 -18.11 2.34 13.48
C ILE A 61 -18.22 3.86 13.26
N ALA A 62 -17.15 4.51 12.78
CA ALA A 62 -17.13 5.93 12.50
C ALA A 62 -18.18 6.30 11.45
N TYR A 63 -18.20 5.63 10.31
CA TYR A 63 -19.14 5.90 9.23
C TYR A 63 -20.60 5.64 9.62
N VAL A 64 -20.88 4.57 10.38
CA VAL A 64 -22.21 4.30 10.92
C VAL A 64 -22.66 5.45 11.85
N ILE A 65 -21.80 5.91 12.76
CA ILE A 65 -22.18 6.95 13.71
C ILE A 65 -22.27 8.31 13.02
N TYR A 66 -21.27 8.68 12.21
CA TYR A 66 -21.20 10.00 11.58
C TYR A 66 -22.32 10.20 10.57
N SER A 67 -22.63 9.21 9.75
CA SER A 67 -23.76 9.28 8.81
C SER A 67 -25.09 9.64 9.49
N GLN A 68 -25.30 9.18 10.71
CA GLN A 68 -26.54 9.41 11.47
C GLN A 68 -26.49 10.68 12.34
N THR A 69 -25.31 11.15 12.69
CA THR A 69 -25.16 12.26 13.67
C THR A 69 -24.75 13.58 13.05
N ILE A 70 -24.16 13.61 11.88
CA ILE A 70 -23.82 14.84 11.15
C ILE A 70 -25.08 15.67 10.90
N LYS A 71 -25.00 16.99 11.19
CA LYS A 71 -26.11 17.93 11.04
C LYS A 71 -25.76 19.02 10.04
N GLY A 72 -26.77 19.44 9.29
CA GLY A 72 -26.70 20.57 8.35
C GLY A 72 -27.01 20.13 6.91
N ALA A 73 -27.80 20.94 6.23
CA ALA A 73 -28.25 20.64 4.86
C ALA A 73 -27.08 20.46 3.86
N ALA A 74 -25.95 21.13 4.10
CA ALA A 74 -24.76 21.02 3.29
C ALA A 74 -24.12 19.62 3.34
N PHE A 75 -24.39 18.84 4.39
CA PHE A 75 -23.78 17.53 4.62
C PHE A 75 -24.68 16.34 4.29
N ASN A 76 -25.92 16.58 3.79
CA ASN A 76 -26.84 15.49 3.50
C ASN A 76 -26.30 14.50 2.47
N HIS A 77 -25.56 14.98 1.45
CA HIS A 77 -24.98 14.10 0.44
C HIS A 77 -23.90 13.21 1.05
N ILE A 78 -22.94 13.79 1.74
CA ILE A 78 -21.85 13.01 2.34
C ILE A 78 -22.36 12.05 3.42
N ALA A 79 -23.41 12.40 4.18
CA ALA A 79 -24.01 11.48 5.14
C ALA A 79 -24.53 10.20 4.47
N ALA A 80 -25.09 10.30 3.27
CA ALA A 80 -25.51 9.14 2.49
C ALA A 80 -24.32 8.32 1.94
N GLU A 81 -23.26 9.00 1.51
CA GLU A 81 -22.02 8.33 1.08
C GLU A 81 -21.37 7.57 2.26
N LEU A 82 -21.33 8.15 3.47
CA LEU A 82 -20.79 7.46 4.65
C LEU A 82 -21.55 6.16 4.99
N GLU A 83 -22.87 6.08 4.71
CA GLU A 83 -23.60 4.83 4.86
C GLU A 83 -23.12 3.76 3.85
N LEU A 84 -22.82 4.15 2.62
CA LEU A 84 -22.27 3.25 1.60
C LEU A 84 -20.86 2.80 1.99
N HIS A 85 -20.00 3.75 2.38
CA HIS A 85 -18.63 3.47 2.84
C HIS A 85 -18.64 2.46 4.01
N ALA A 86 -19.55 2.58 4.98
CA ALA A 86 -19.64 1.60 6.08
C ALA A 86 -19.84 0.15 5.58
N GLY A 87 -20.60 -0.03 4.49
CA GLY A 87 -20.78 -1.34 3.84
C GLY A 87 -19.53 -1.83 3.11
N GLU A 88 -18.78 -0.92 2.50
CA GLU A 88 -17.53 -1.22 1.81
C GLU A 88 -16.42 -1.59 2.81
N GLU A 89 -16.30 -0.86 3.93
CA GLU A 89 -15.38 -1.20 5.02
C GLU A 89 -15.67 -2.57 5.64
N LEU A 90 -16.94 -2.95 5.77
CA LEU A 90 -17.29 -4.31 6.19
C LEU A 90 -16.78 -5.35 5.20
N SER A 91 -16.84 -5.05 3.90
CA SER A 91 -16.30 -5.93 2.86
C SER A 91 -14.78 -6.02 2.93
N HIS A 92 -14.08 -4.89 3.18
CA HIS A 92 -12.63 -4.85 3.41
C HIS A 92 -12.25 -5.69 4.63
N ALA A 93 -12.92 -5.49 5.75
CA ALA A 93 -12.69 -6.26 6.99
C ALA A 93 -12.81 -7.77 6.76
N LEU A 94 -13.84 -8.23 6.03
CA LEU A 94 -14.03 -9.64 5.70
C LEU A 94 -12.89 -10.18 4.82
N LEU A 95 -12.43 -9.40 3.83
CA LEU A 95 -11.33 -9.79 2.96
C LEU A 95 -10.02 -9.90 3.73
N ILE A 96 -9.71 -8.94 4.60
CA ILE A 96 -8.48 -8.94 5.40
C ILE A 96 -8.51 -10.08 6.43
N ALA A 97 -9.64 -10.26 7.13
CA ALA A 97 -9.79 -11.35 8.10
C ALA A 97 -9.56 -12.72 7.45
N LYS A 98 -10.07 -12.93 6.22
CA LYS A 98 -9.82 -14.14 5.43
C LYS A 98 -8.32 -14.33 5.11
N GLN A 99 -7.60 -13.27 4.79
CA GLN A 99 -6.16 -13.34 4.50
C GLN A 99 -5.34 -13.62 5.76
N ILE A 100 -5.73 -13.06 6.91
CA ILE A 100 -5.10 -13.36 8.20
C ILE A 100 -5.26 -14.85 8.53
N ASP A 101 -6.46 -15.41 8.37
CA ASP A 101 -6.72 -16.85 8.59
C ASP A 101 -5.90 -17.73 7.62
N TYR A 102 -5.86 -17.37 6.33
CA TYR A 102 -5.04 -18.06 5.33
C TYR A 102 -3.55 -18.10 5.70
N LEU A 103 -3.05 -17.04 6.34
CA LEU A 103 -1.67 -16.95 6.83
C LEU A 103 -1.48 -17.63 8.20
N ASN A 104 -2.45 -18.41 8.69
CA ASN A 104 -2.50 -19.08 9.99
C ASN A 104 -2.48 -18.11 11.19
N GLY A 105 -2.96 -16.87 11.00
CA GLY A 105 -3.18 -15.92 12.07
C GLY A 105 -4.59 -15.98 12.63
N THR A 106 -4.82 -15.30 13.75
CA THR A 106 -6.16 -15.10 14.32
C THR A 106 -6.57 -13.64 14.09
N PRO A 107 -7.69 -13.37 13.39
CA PRO A 107 -8.19 -12.01 13.22
C PRO A 107 -8.52 -11.34 14.55
N THR A 108 -8.15 -10.07 14.68
CA THR A 108 -8.49 -9.27 15.87
C THR A 108 -9.99 -9.03 15.98
N THR A 109 -10.45 -8.83 17.22
CA THR A 109 -11.83 -8.44 17.53
C THR A 109 -11.95 -7.01 18.05
N THR A 110 -10.84 -6.26 18.05
CA THR A 110 -10.76 -4.95 18.71
C THR A 110 -10.60 -3.85 17.65
N PRO A 111 -11.54 -2.89 17.56
CA PRO A 111 -11.39 -1.70 16.71
C PRO A 111 -10.37 -0.73 17.30
N LYS A 112 -9.84 0.17 16.47
CA LYS A 112 -9.21 1.41 16.95
C LYS A 112 -10.27 2.36 17.52
N GLU A 113 -9.84 3.33 18.32
CA GLU A 113 -10.72 4.32 18.94
C GLU A 113 -11.34 5.25 17.89
N VAL A 114 -12.66 5.45 17.97
CA VAL A 114 -13.38 6.41 17.13
C VAL A 114 -13.45 7.75 17.85
N LYS A 115 -13.00 8.80 17.19
CA LYS A 115 -13.08 10.18 17.69
C LYS A 115 -14.48 10.74 17.47
N MET A 116 -14.98 11.55 18.40
CA MET A 116 -16.29 12.19 18.31
C MET A 116 -16.16 13.70 18.37
N SER A 117 -17.04 14.41 17.64
CA SER A 117 -17.20 15.85 17.72
C SER A 117 -18.65 16.24 17.53
N ASP A 118 -19.04 17.41 18.05
CA ASP A 118 -20.35 18.03 17.79
C ASP A 118 -20.36 18.78 16.43
N LYS A 119 -19.23 18.87 15.75
CA LYS A 119 -19.08 19.56 14.46
C LYS A 119 -18.90 18.54 13.33
N ALA A 120 -19.74 18.66 12.32
CA ALA A 120 -19.69 17.81 11.12
C ALA A 120 -18.31 17.83 10.47
N GLU A 121 -17.72 19.02 10.28
CA GLU A 121 -16.42 19.18 9.66
C GLU A 121 -15.28 18.49 10.41
N ASP A 122 -15.32 18.46 11.75
CA ASP A 122 -14.31 17.77 12.55
C ASP A 122 -14.42 16.24 12.34
N MET A 123 -15.64 15.69 12.32
CA MET A 123 -15.88 14.27 12.06
C MET A 123 -15.37 13.88 10.68
N LEU A 124 -15.70 14.64 9.64
CA LEU A 124 -15.19 14.40 8.28
C LEU A 124 -13.65 14.51 8.20
N ARG A 125 -13.04 15.41 8.98
CA ARG A 125 -11.57 15.50 9.04
C ARG A 125 -10.93 14.31 9.76
N PHE A 126 -11.58 13.75 10.77
CA PHE A 126 -11.09 12.54 11.43
C PHE A 126 -11.08 11.37 10.46
N ASP A 127 -12.14 11.19 9.66
CA ASP A 127 -12.19 10.13 8.64
C ASP A 127 -11.18 10.39 7.53
N LEU A 128 -11.08 11.61 7.01
CA LEU A 128 -10.08 11.95 6.00
C LEU A 128 -8.65 11.60 6.44
N GLU A 129 -8.30 11.82 7.70
CA GLU A 129 -6.99 11.44 8.24
C GLU A 129 -6.86 9.93 8.40
N ASN A 130 -7.94 9.22 8.79
CA ASN A 130 -7.96 7.77 8.84
C ASN A 130 -7.72 7.18 7.45
N GLU A 131 -8.41 7.67 6.40
CA GLU A 131 -8.21 7.20 5.02
C GLU A 131 -6.79 7.44 4.52
N ARG A 132 -6.22 8.61 4.81
CA ARG A 132 -4.80 8.89 4.49
C ARG A 132 -3.86 7.87 5.10
N GLU A 133 -4.07 7.54 6.38
CA GLU A 133 -3.25 6.57 7.09
C GLU A 133 -3.47 5.15 6.55
N THR A 134 -4.71 4.77 6.26
CA THR A 134 -5.09 3.49 5.68
C THR A 134 -4.42 3.29 4.32
N ILE A 135 -4.53 4.25 3.40
CA ILE A 135 -3.87 4.19 2.09
C ILE A 135 -2.35 4.05 2.23
N ARG A 136 -1.72 4.83 3.14
CA ARG A 136 -0.28 4.72 3.39
C ARG A 136 0.10 3.33 3.87
N ASN A 137 -0.66 2.78 4.81
CA ASN A 137 -0.43 1.44 5.35
C ASN A 137 -0.58 0.38 4.26
N TYR A 138 -1.62 0.43 3.44
CA TYR A 138 -1.83 -0.54 2.36
C TYR A 138 -0.75 -0.47 1.27
N ARG A 139 -0.20 0.71 0.97
CA ARG A 139 0.97 0.80 0.10
C ARG A 139 2.14 -0.01 0.64
N GLN A 140 2.37 0.01 1.95
CA GLN A 140 3.43 -0.78 2.59
C GLN A 140 3.07 -2.26 2.62
N ARG A 141 1.83 -2.64 2.95
CA ARG A 141 1.37 -4.04 2.99
C ARG A 141 1.48 -4.70 1.62
N ILE A 142 1.15 -3.99 0.53
CA ILE A 142 1.31 -4.49 -0.84
C ILE A 142 2.79 -4.83 -1.11
N LYS A 143 3.71 -3.92 -0.78
CA LYS A 143 5.15 -4.15 -0.95
C LYS A 143 5.64 -5.36 -0.12
N GLN A 144 5.15 -5.50 1.11
CA GLN A 144 5.49 -6.60 2.01
C GLN A 144 4.91 -7.94 1.52
N ALA A 145 3.66 -7.95 1.08
CA ALA A 145 3.02 -9.13 0.49
C ALA A 145 3.78 -9.60 -0.77
N ASP A 146 4.11 -8.71 -1.67
CA ASP A 146 4.87 -9.01 -2.89
C ASP A 146 6.27 -9.56 -2.55
N ALA A 147 6.96 -9.00 -1.55
CA ALA A 147 8.27 -9.46 -1.10
C ALA A 147 8.23 -10.90 -0.51
N LEU A 148 7.11 -11.29 0.08
CA LEU A 148 6.87 -12.63 0.60
C LEU A 148 6.24 -13.59 -0.44
N SER A 149 6.01 -13.13 -1.68
CA SER A 149 5.29 -13.86 -2.72
C SER A 149 3.83 -14.18 -2.36
N GLU A 150 3.23 -13.41 -1.45
CA GLU A 150 1.81 -13.50 -1.11
C GLU A 150 0.95 -12.68 -2.12
N PHE A 151 1.04 -13.06 -3.39
CA PHE A 151 0.44 -12.30 -4.50
C PHE A 151 -1.07 -12.17 -4.41
N ALA A 152 -1.77 -13.19 -3.90
CA ALA A 152 -3.22 -13.15 -3.71
C ALA A 152 -3.62 -12.08 -2.68
N LEU A 153 -2.88 -11.96 -1.59
CA LEU A 153 -3.03 -10.86 -0.62
C LEU A 153 -2.74 -9.51 -1.28
N GLY A 154 -1.66 -9.41 -2.06
CA GLY A 154 -1.32 -8.21 -2.80
C GLY A 154 -2.46 -7.73 -3.71
N GLU A 155 -3.13 -8.65 -4.42
CA GLU A 155 -4.29 -8.33 -5.28
C GLU A 155 -5.53 -7.90 -4.47
N VAL A 156 -5.78 -8.51 -3.32
CA VAL A 156 -6.84 -8.09 -2.41
C VAL A 156 -6.60 -6.65 -1.96
N LEU A 157 -5.40 -6.35 -1.46
CA LEU A 157 -5.05 -5.01 -0.98
C LEU A 157 -5.07 -3.94 -2.08
N ARG A 158 -4.72 -4.28 -3.34
CA ARG A 158 -4.83 -3.35 -4.48
C ARG A 158 -6.28 -2.97 -4.81
N LYS A 159 -7.23 -3.89 -4.59
CA LYS A 159 -8.66 -3.59 -4.75
C LYS A 159 -9.17 -2.70 -3.64
N ILE A 160 -8.81 -3.00 -2.40
CA ILE A 160 -9.19 -2.20 -1.24
C ILE A 160 -8.65 -0.78 -1.38
N ILE A 161 -7.34 -0.60 -1.61
CA ILE A 161 -6.73 0.73 -1.71
C ILE A 161 -7.33 1.61 -2.82
N ALA A 162 -7.92 1.03 -3.85
CA ALA A 162 -8.62 1.79 -4.88
C ALA A 162 -9.91 2.41 -4.32
N GLN A 163 -10.68 1.67 -3.51
CA GLN A 163 -11.88 2.18 -2.83
C GLN A 163 -11.53 3.21 -1.75
N GLU A 164 -10.46 2.98 -0.97
CA GLU A 164 -9.97 3.98 0.02
C GLU A 164 -9.60 5.32 -0.63
N GLN A 165 -9.10 5.31 -1.87
CA GLN A 165 -8.86 6.54 -2.61
C GLN A 165 -10.16 7.26 -3.00
N ASP A 166 -11.22 6.52 -3.31
CA ASP A 166 -12.54 7.09 -3.59
C ASP A 166 -13.15 7.66 -2.31
N HIS A 167 -13.08 6.96 -1.16
CA HIS A 167 -13.51 7.47 0.14
C HIS A 167 -12.79 8.78 0.51
N LEU A 168 -11.47 8.82 0.35
CA LEU A 168 -10.65 10.02 0.59
C LEU A 168 -11.09 11.19 -0.28
N LEU A 169 -11.40 10.95 -1.57
CA LEU A 169 -11.88 11.98 -2.49
C LEU A 169 -13.25 12.51 -2.09
N ASP A 170 -14.17 11.66 -1.67
CA ASP A 170 -15.50 12.06 -1.24
C ASP A 170 -15.46 12.92 0.02
N LEU A 171 -14.63 12.54 0.99
CA LEU A 171 -14.39 13.32 2.21
C LEU A 171 -13.73 14.68 1.91
N ALA A 172 -12.72 14.71 1.02
CA ALA A 172 -12.08 15.95 0.60
C ALA A 172 -13.06 16.89 -0.11
N ASN A 173 -13.89 16.35 -1.02
CA ASN A 173 -14.94 17.10 -1.71
C ASN A 173 -15.97 17.66 -0.73
N ALA A 174 -16.43 16.88 0.23
CA ALA A 174 -17.38 17.33 1.26
C ALA A 174 -16.80 18.45 2.13
N LEU A 175 -15.49 18.46 2.35
CA LEU A 175 -14.77 19.50 3.07
C LEU A 175 -14.40 20.71 2.20
N GLY A 176 -14.63 20.66 0.88
CA GLY A 176 -14.27 21.73 -0.05
C GLY A 176 -12.76 21.94 -0.18
N ILE A 177 -11.96 20.89 -0.08
CA ILE A 177 -10.49 20.93 -0.16
C ILE A 177 -9.97 19.99 -1.25
N ASP A 178 -8.76 20.24 -1.73
CA ASP A 178 -8.06 19.30 -2.59
C ASP A 178 -7.70 18.01 -1.82
N ALA A 179 -7.67 16.88 -2.54
CA ALA A 179 -7.23 15.62 -1.97
C ALA A 179 -5.82 15.75 -1.38
N PRO A 180 -5.62 15.38 -0.11
CA PRO A 180 -4.33 15.52 0.54
C PRO A 180 -3.30 14.58 -0.09
N LYS A 181 -2.05 15.04 -0.17
CA LYS A 181 -0.94 14.17 -0.58
C LYS A 181 -0.70 13.09 0.47
N ILE A 182 -0.49 11.87 -0.01
CA ILE A 182 -0.12 10.74 0.83
C ILE A 182 1.38 10.55 0.70
N GLU A 183 2.08 10.86 1.77
CA GLU A 183 3.52 10.67 1.88
C GLU A 183 3.80 9.20 2.25
N ASP A 184 4.84 8.61 1.64
CA ASP A 184 5.27 7.22 1.88
C ASP A 184 6.14 7.12 3.14
#